data_c70f6481e4c46fc2e68c9b5dfb4ad10a
#
_entry.id   c70f6481e4c46fc2e68c9b5dfb4ad10a
#
_cell.length_a   1.000
_cell.length_b   1.000
_cell.length_c   1.000
_cell.angle_alpha   90.00
_cell.angle_beta   90.00
_cell.angle_gamma   90.00
#
_symmetry.space_group_name_H-M   'P 1'
#
loop_
_entity.id
_entity.type
_entity.pdbx_description
1 polymer ?
#
loop_
_entity_poly.entity_id
_entity_poly.type
_entity_poly.pdbx_seq_one_letter_code
_entity_poly.pdbx_strand_id
1 'polypeptide(L)'
;MRYLILIASALILVSCTRENLPGQALGEVDGVPLYKMTVERLPDLPKPRGGQHTMLLGDELTVLGGITDGFVLEPTIAYLRDGAWHQVPMKYPHYYGFTTLLQDGSVMLGGGCTENFGIGQSWGVETYNPSTHTCKAVGIMDRKRAGVSASVLQDGRVVISGNWYADDAIGLYEPGDGFSFVKEPAVQRAYPQILPISPDNALIFSSEDTHGNFMQDLVDQLSGEPFTEPLLKEWNILPYMVNPTSADDLRTGEYAYLLPASRQEDGQAGILRLTDGHFSLLETERPLPMALPDDDPLVWMHSLQVDRASRSAWMYAFSGNGRFVAARIGYDPIFEGGKATLEMFLADKPGGGPFFKNTPRLLEGGRIVLAGGVLSGARDDSNFETTGEVWLFHTVAPVKKAVPLWWILPILLLAAFAGGWAVTCVRKRPLPEDVPDPAKMEKYDLQTRITDLVEEKQLFLIKDLKITDIARELGTNATYISACINGQMGVSFPDFISRYRVEYALKLMQEHPEMSSVEVWDASGFNNEKTFFRRFRLQTGMTPAEWKKQHLTK
;
A
#
# COMPACT_ATOMS: atom_id res chain seq x y z
N MET A 1 -5.95 -2.52 -52.81
CA MET A 1 -6.97 -3.51 -52.41
C MET A 1 -6.49 -4.50 -51.34
N ARG A 2 -5.25 -5.03 -51.34
CA ARG A 2 -4.75 -5.96 -50.32
C ARG A 2 -4.56 -5.31 -48.91
N TYR A 3 -4.24 -4.03 -48.82
CA TYR A 3 -4.09 -3.32 -47.53
C TYR A 3 -5.44 -2.98 -46.85
N LEU A 4 -6.51 -2.81 -47.62
CA LEU A 4 -7.85 -2.57 -47.07
C LEU A 4 -8.44 -3.83 -46.41
N ILE A 5 -8.09 -5.03 -46.95
CA ILE A 5 -8.53 -6.32 -46.40
C ILE A 5 -7.78 -6.65 -45.10
N LEU A 6 -6.51 -6.29 -44.96
CA LEU A 6 -5.73 -6.46 -43.72
C LEU A 6 -6.20 -5.54 -42.58
N ILE A 7 -6.60 -4.31 -42.89
CA ILE A 7 -7.16 -3.38 -41.91
C ILE A 7 -8.57 -3.83 -41.47
N ALA A 8 -9.39 -4.34 -42.41
CA ALA A 8 -10.70 -4.90 -42.08
C ALA A 8 -10.58 -6.19 -41.25
N SER A 9 -9.59 -7.06 -41.53
CA SER A 9 -9.32 -8.27 -40.75
C SER A 9 -8.80 -7.97 -39.36
N ALA A 10 -7.97 -6.93 -39.17
CA ALA A 10 -7.52 -6.46 -37.86
C ALA A 10 -8.65 -5.83 -37.03
N LEU A 11 -9.59 -5.12 -37.70
CA LEU A 11 -10.77 -4.56 -37.05
C LEU A 11 -11.81 -5.61 -36.65
N ILE A 12 -11.89 -6.74 -37.37
CA ILE A 12 -12.79 -7.86 -37.06
C ILE A 12 -12.20 -8.71 -35.93
N LEU A 13 -10.87 -8.86 -35.84
CA LEU A 13 -10.21 -9.56 -34.74
C LEU A 13 -10.28 -8.81 -33.40
N VAL A 14 -10.44 -7.48 -33.40
CA VAL A 14 -10.67 -6.68 -32.20
C VAL A 14 -12.14 -6.73 -31.73
N SER A 15 -13.07 -7.20 -32.56
CA SER A 15 -14.50 -7.27 -32.21
C SER A 15 -14.99 -8.63 -31.71
N CYS A 16 -14.18 -9.69 -31.72
CA CYS A 16 -14.60 -11.07 -31.43
C CYS A 16 -14.01 -11.73 -30.19
N THR A 17 -13.27 -11.02 -29.34
CA THR A 17 -12.91 -11.55 -28.02
C THR A 17 -13.30 -10.54 -26.94
N ARG A 18 -14.61 -10.36 -26.74
CA ARG A 18 -15.15 -9.85 -25.48
C ARG A 18 -15.27 -10.99 -24.47
N GLU A 19 -14.18 -11.64 -24.16
CA GLU A 19 -14.05 -12.33 -22.90
C GLU A 19 -13.94 -11.26 -21.81
N ASN A 20 -14.74 -11.43 -20.75
CA ASN A 20 -14.88 -10.57 -19.59
C ASN A 20 -13.56 -9.97 -19.14
N LEU A 21 -13.19 -8.82 -19.69
CA LEU A 21 -12.03 -8.07 -19.23
C LEU A 21 -12.29 -7.67 -17.77
N PRO A 22 -11.33 -7.84 -16.88
CA PRO A 22 -11.43 -7.36 -15.52
C PRO A 22 -11.80 -5.85 -15.56
N GLY A 23 -12.84 -5.42 -14.81
CA GLY A 23 -13.35 -4.04 -14.82
C GLY A 23 -14.61 -3.80 -15.65
N GLN A 24 -15.36 -4.87 -15.97
CA GLN A 24 -16.67 -4.71 -16.60
C GLN A 24 -17.62 -3.96 -15.65
N ALA A 25 -18.21 -2.85 -16.13
CA ALA A 25 -19.30 -2.18 -15.44
C ALA A 25 -20.50 -3.13 -15.34
N LEU A 26 -20.97 -3.36 -14.12
CA LEU A 26 -22.18 -4.13 -13.82
C LEU A 26 -23.43 -3.24 -13.84
N GLY A 27 -23.27 -1.91 -13.82
CA GLY A 27 -24.33 -0.92 -13.74
C GLY A 27 -24.04 0.14 -12.68
N GLU A 28 -25.06 0.58 -11.99
CA GLU A 28 -24.99 1.59 -10.93
C GLU A 28 -25.85 1.16 -9.74
N VAL A 29 -25.47 1.58 -8.54
CA VAL A 29 -26.23 1.46 -7.30
C VAL A 29 -26.39 2.86 -6.72
N ASP A 30 -27.63 3.34 -6.60
CA ASP A 30 -27.95 4.71 -6.14
C ASP A 30 -27.16 5.81 -6.89
N GLY A 31 -26.90 5.55 -8.20
CA GLY A 31 -26.11 6.44 -9.05
C GLY A 31 -24.59 6.34 -8.84
N VAL A 32 -24.11 5.35 -8.07
CA VAL A 32 -22.70 5.01 -7.90
C VAL A 32 -22.32 3.91 -8.88
N PRO A 33 -21.29 4.09 -9.72
CA PRO A 33 -20.82 3.06 -10.65
C PRO A 33 -20.41 1.78 -9.93
N LEU A 34 -20.88 0.63 -10.43
CA LEU A 34 -20.56 -0.70 -9.92
C LEU A 34 -19.76 -1.50 -10.95
N TYR A 35 -18.61 -2.02 -10.52
CA TYR A 35 -17.69 -2.81 -11.34
C TYR A 35 -17.51 -4.23 -10.78
N LYS A 36 -17.18 -5.18 -11.64
CA LYS A 36 -16.88 -6.55 -11.24
C LYS A 36 -15.41 -6.68 -10.83
N MET A 37 -15.15 -7.28 -9.66
CA MET A 37 -13.82 -7.75 -9.28
C MET A 37 -13.56 -9.17 -9.81
N THR A 38 -12.31 -9.48 -10.12
CA THR A 38 -11.87 -10.87 -10.26
C THR A 38 -11.31 -11.36 -8.93
N VAL A 39 -11.44 -12.67 -8.70
CA VAL A 39 -11.05 -13.29 -7.42
C VAL A 39 -10.03 -14.37 -7.69
N GLU A 40 -8.96 -14.35 -6.91
CA GLU A 40 -7.89 -15.35 -6.93
C GLU A 40 -7.75 -15.95 -5.53
N ARG A 41 -7.56 -17.27 -5.46
CA ARG A 41 -7.26 -17.94 -4.19
C ARG A 41 -5.76 -18.07 -4.03
N LEU A 42 -5.23 -17.50 -2.96
CA LEU A 42 -3.85 -17.70 -2.53
C LEU A 42 -3.74 -18.96 -1.66
N PRO A 43 -2.53 -19.45 -1.38
CA PRO A 43 -2.34 -20.56 -0.43
C PRO A 43 -2.99 -20.27 0.92
N ASP A 44 -3.67 -21.25 1.47
CA ASP A 44 -4.33 -21.13 2.77
C ASP A 44 -3.33 -20.88 3.90
N LEU A 45 -3.76 -20.16 4.93
CA LEU A 45 -2.96 -19.97 6.14
C LEU A 45 -2.54 -21.32 6.72
N PRO A 46 -1.33 -21.45 7.26
CA PRO A 46 -0.84 -22.71 7.86
C PRO A 46 -1.74 -23.22 8.98
N LYS A 47 -2.46 -22.29 9.62
CA LYS A 47 -3.42 -22.56 10.68
C LYS A 47 -4.60 -21.60 10.51
N PRO A 48 -5.84 -22.12 10.38
CA PRO A 48 -7.04 -21.31 10.35
C PRO A 48 -7.10 -20.36 11.54
N ARG A 49 -7.48 -19.11 11.31
CA ARG A 49 -7.56 -18.12 12.39
C ARG A 49 -8.45 -16.93 12.04
N GLY A 50 -8.98 -16.28 13.06
CA GLY A 50 -9.72 -15.02 12.96
C GLY A 50 -9.24 -14.02 14.01
N GLY A 51 -9.63 -12.77 13.88
CA GLY A 51 -9.23 -11.71 14.81
C GLY A 51 -7.74 -11.42 14.86
N GLN A 52 -7.02 -11.76 13.80
CA GLN A 52 -5.61 -11.48 13.60
C GLN A 52 -5.41 -10.09 13.02
N HIS A 53 -4.19 -9.55 13.18
CA HIS A 53 -3.76 -8.37 12.43
C HIS A 53 -3.16 -8.82 11.09
N THR A 54 -3.60 -8.19 10.00
CA THR A 54 -3.08 -8.45 8.65
C THR A 54 -2.38 -7.19 8.15
N MET A 55 -1.12 -7.32 7.75
CA MET A 55 -0.28 -6.22 7.29
C MET A 55 0.48 -6.62 6.03
N LEU A 56 0.82 -5.63 5.21
CA LEU A 56 1.82 -5.77 4.16
C LEU A 56 3.13 -5.18 4.70
N LEU A 57 4.13 -6.03 4.93
CA LEU A 57 5.44 -5.63 5.45
C LEU A 57 6.50 -5.83 4.36
N GLY A 58 6.89 -4.73 3.71
CA GLY A 58 7.58 -4.81 2.43
C GLY A 58 6.66 -5.43 1.38
N ASP A 59 7.09 -6.52 0.75
CA ASP A 59 6.31 -7.27 -0.25
C ASP A 59 5.60 -8.50 0.35
N GLU A 60 5.68 -8.71 1.67
CA GLU A 60 5.18 -9.91 2.31
C GLU A 60 3.84 -9.68 3.02
N LEU A 61 2.82 -10.43 2.62
CA LEU A 61 1.58 -10.51 3.37
C LEU A 61 1.86 -11.19 4.70
N THR A 62 1.66 -10.47 5.80
CA THR A 62 1.96 -10.91 7.15
C THR A 62 0.70 -10.91 8.01
N VAL A 63 0.48 -12.00 8.72
CA VAL A 63 -0.68 -12.24 9.59
C VAL A 63 -0.18 -12.50 11.00
N LEU A 64 -0.56 -11.66 11.96
CA LEU A 64 -0.02 -11.65 13.31
C LEU A 64 -1.11 -12.07 14.32
N GLY A 65 -0.83 -13.12 15.07
CA GLY A 65 -1.69 -13.60 16.16
C GLY A 65 -3.07 -14.08 15.71
N GLY A 66 -4.07 -13.76 16.53
CA GLY A 66 -5.46 -14.15 16.34
C GLY A 66 -5.93 -15.27 17.23
N ILE A 67 -7.05 -15.87 16.89
CA ILE A 67 -7.67 -17.02 17.54
C ILE A 67 -7.98 -18.11 16.52
N THR A 68 -7.89 -19.35 16.94
CA THR A 68 -8.20 -20.54 16.13
C THR A 68 -9.50 -21.21 16.62
N ASP A 69 -9.86 -22.32 16.01
CA ASP A 69 -11.03 -23.11 16.39
C ASP A 69 -11.09 -23.36 17.91
N GLY A 70 -12.29 -23.36 18.46
CA GLY A 70 -12.52 -23.48 19.90
C GLY A 70 -12.05 -22.26 20.70
N PHE A 71 -11.88 -21.11 20.04
CA PHE A 71 -11.41 -19.84 20.62
C PHE A 71 -10.03 -19.95 21.32
N VAL A 72 -9.10 -20.64 20.69
CA VAL A 72 -7.74 -20.84 21.18
C VAL A 72 -6.83 -19.73 20.67
N LEU A 73 -6.05 -19.12 21.55
CA LEU A 73 -5.10 -18.07 21.20
C LEU A 73 -3.98 -18.60 20.28
N GLU A 74 -3.64 -17.86 19.26
CA GLU A 74 -2.60 -18.20 18.28
C GLU A 74 -1.35 -17.30 18.43
N PRO A 75 -0.30 -17.79 19.10
CA PRO A 75 0.91 -17.00 19.33
C PRO A 75 1.93 -17.14 18.20
N THR A 76 1.51 -17.05 16.94
CA THR A 76 2.43 -17.07 15.80
C THR A 76 2.18 -15.95 14.82
N ILE A 77 3.23 -15.54 14.15
CA ILE A 77 3.19 -14.68 12.96
C ILE A 77 3.37 -15.59 11.76
N ALA A 78 2.46 -15.48 10.78
CA ALA A 78 2.60 -16.14 9.49
C ALA A 78 2.87 -15.10 8.40
N TYR A 79 3.83 -15.36 7.52
CA TYR A 79 4.14 -14.49 6.38
C TYR A 79 4.24 -15.29 5.10
N LEU A 80 3.75 -14.71 4.01
CA LEU A 80 3.73 -15.34 2.68
C LEU A 80 4.94 -14.86 1.88
N ARG A 81 5.83 -15.81 1.52
CA ARG A 81 7.02 -15.57 0.70
C ARG A 81 7.13 -16.65 -0.36
N ASP A 82 7.43 -16.28 -1.60
CA ASP A 82 7.63 -17.21 -2.72
C ASP A 82 6.49 -18.22 -2.90
N GLY A 83 5.25 -17.78 -2.63
CA GLY A 83 4.04 -18.60 -2.73
C GLY A 83 3.84 -19.62 -1.60
N ALA A 84 4.65 -19.57 -0.54
CA ALA A 84 4.53 -20.43 0.63
C ALA A 84 4.44 -19.63 1.94
N TRP A 85 3.65 -20.15 2.88
CA TRP A 85 3.57 -19.59 4.22
C TRP A 85 4.71 -20.09 5.11
N HIS A 86 5.32 -19.15 5.83
CA HIS A 86 6.29 -19.40 6.90
C HIS A 86 5.73 -18.92 8.22
N GLN A 87 6.22 -19.48 9.34
CA GLN A 87 5.75 -19.11 10.67
C GLN A 87 6.90 -18.78 11.61
N VAL A 88 6.66 -17.79 12.49
CA VAL A 88 7.56 -17.36 13.56
C VAL A 88 6.77 -17.36 14.88
N PRO A 89 7.28 -17.97 15.95
CA PRO A 89 6.61 -17.90 17.25
C PRO A 89 6.73 -16.48 17.84
N MET A 90 5.65 -16.01 18.43
CA MET A 90 5.62 -14.87 19.34
C MET A 90 5.85 -15.34 20.77
N LYS A 91 6.32 -14.46 21.62
CA LYS A 91 6.47 -14.74 23.06
C LYS A 91 5.13 -14.68 23.79
N TYR A 92 4.25 -13.79 23.35
CA TYR A 92 2.95 -13.56 23.96
C TYR A 92 1.85 -13.66 22.91
N PRO A 93 0.66 -14.20 23.25
CA PRO A 93 -0.50 -14.03 22.38
C PRO A 93 -1.02 -12.58 22.50
N HIS A 94 -1.26 -11.92 21.37
CA HIS A 94 -1.69 -10.53 21.32
C HIS A 94 -3.13 -10.36 20.82
N TYR A 95 -3.98 -11.37 21.00
CA TYR A 95 -5.39 -11.23 20.70
C TYR A 95 -6.02 -10.18 21.64
N TYR A 96 -6.72 -9.21 21.09
CA TYR A 96 -7.14 -7.99 21.78
C TYR A 96 -5.98 -7.08 22.24
N GLY A 97 -4.80 -7.29 21.72
CA GLY A 97 -3.66 -6.38 21.84
C GLY A 97 -3.60 -5.34 20.72
N PHE A 98 -2.57 -4.55 20.73
CA PHE A 98 -2.27 -3.62 19.62
C PHE A 98 -1.16 -4.15 18.73
N THR A 99 -1.18 -3.68 17.48
CA THR A 99 -0.02 -3.71 16.57
C THR A 99 0.20 -2.31 16.01
N THR A 100 1.45 -1.88 15.93
CA THR A 100 1.80 -0.61 15.30
C THR A 100 3.14 -0.70 14.59
N LEU A 101 3.22 -0.07 13.40
CA LEU A 101 4.44 -0.04 12.60
C LEU A 101 5.36 1.06 13.15
N LEU A 102 6.58 0.68 13.53
CA LEU A 102 7.60 1.61 13.99
C LEU A 102 8.34 2.26 12.82
N GLN A 103 9.02 3.36 13.07
CA GLN A 103 9.76 4.11 12.04
C GLN A 103 10.92 3.33 11.42
N ASP A 104 11.46 2.32 12.11
CA ASP A 104 12.49 1.43 11.58
C ASP A 104 11.94 0.28 10.71
N GLY A 105 10.62 0.24 10.52
CA GLY A 105 9.91 -0.80 9.77
C GLY A 105 9.64 -2.08 10.56
N SER A 106 9.99 -2.14 11.84
CA SER A 106 9.55 -3.23 12.72
C SER A 106 8.12 -3.01 13.20
N VAL A 107 7.45 -4.08 13.62
CA VAL A 107 6.09 -4.02 14.17
C VAL A 107 6.17 -4.23 15.67
N MET A 108 5.64 -3.28 16.44
CA MET A 108 5.47 -3.45 17.88
C MET A 108 4.10 -4.07 18.15
N LEU A 109 4.09 -5.09 19.00
CA LEU A 109 2.89 -5.79 19.47
C LEU A 109 2.85 -5.73 21.00
N GLY A 110 1.69 -5.48 21.58
CA GLY A 110 1.59 -5.40 23.03
C GLY A 110 0.20 -5.61 23.58
N GLY A 111 0.12 -5.99 24.83
CA GLY A 111 -1.13 -6.30 25.51
C GLY A 111 -1.82 -7.54 24.98
N GLY A 112 -3.13 -7.57 25.13
CA GLY A 112 -3.99 -8.68 24.71
C GLY A 112 -4.30 -9.68 25.81
N CYS A 113 -5.01 -10.74 25.44
CA CYS A 113 -5.40 -11.80 26.36
C CYS A 113 -4.27 -12.79 26.64
N THR A 114 -4.26 -13.37 27.82
CA THR A 114 -3.27 -14.39 28.23
C THR A 114 -3.82 -15.81 28.18
N GLU A 115 -5.13 -15.96 28.15
CA GLU A 115 -5.83 -17.25 28.21
C GLU A 115 -6.85 -17.36 27.07
N ASN A 116 -7.19 -18.59 26.71
CA ASN A 116 -8.23 -18.87 25.72
C ASN A 116 -9.56 -18.21 26.13
N PHE A 117 -10.47 -18.12 25.20
CA PHE A 117 -11.77 -17.42 25.35
C PHE A 117 -11.65 -15.91 25.60
N GLY A 118 -10.51 -15.31 25.29
CA GLY A 118 -10.28 -13.89 25.45
C GLY A 118 -10.22 -13.43 26.91
N ILE A 119 -9.72 -14.30 27.79
CA ILE A 119 -9.62 -14.07 29.24
C ILE A 119 -8.20 -13.58 29.59
N GLY A 120 -8.10 -12.87 30.71
CA GLY A 120 -6.85 -12.34 31.22
C GLY A 120 -6.38 -11.13 30.45
N GLN A 121 -5.31 -10.52 30.95
CA GLN A 121 -4.70 -9.33 30.35
C GLN A 121 -3.18 -9.46 30.38
N SER A 122 -2.52 -9.06 29.32
CA SER A 122 -1.08 -9.02 29.20
C SER A 122 -0.52 -7.61 29.39
N TRP A 123 0.66 -7.51 29.95
CA TRP A 123 1.53 -6.33 29.91
C TRP A 123 2.72 -6.49 28.98
N GLY A 124 2.88 -7.71 28.41
CA GLY A 124 4.01 -8.03 27.55
C GLY A 124 4.00 -7.25 26.25
N VAL A 125 5.18 -6.81 25.85
CA VAL A 125 5.42 -6.12 24.58
C VAL A 125 6.60 -6.74 23.87
N GLU A 126 6.46 -6.96 22.59
CA GLU A 126 7.52 -7.45 21.72
C GLU A 126 7.53 -6.71 20.39
N THR A 127 8.64 -6.79 19.68
CA THR A 127 8.78 -6.30 18.31
C THR A 127 9.04 -7.46 17.36
N TYR A 128 8.39 -7.42 16.22
CA TYR A 128 8.67 -8.28 15.08
C TYR A 128 9.46 -7.51 14.04
N ASN A 129 10.61 -8.05 13.64
CA ASN A 129 11.42 -7.49 12.56
C ASN A 129 11.15 -8.29 11.26
N PRO A 130 10.50 -7.69 10.24
CA PRO A 130 10.16 -8.40 9.02
C PRO A 130 11.38 -8.73 8.13
N SER A 131 12.51 -8.03 8.29
CA SER A 131 13.71 -8.31 7.50
C SER A 131 14.48 -9.55 7.99
N THR A 132 14.36 -9.89 9.28
CA THR A 132 15.02 -11.04 9.91
C THR A 132 14.04 -12.13 10.34
N HIS A 133 12.74 -11.85 10.29
CA HIS A 133 11.66 -12.72 10.78
C HIS A 133 11.86 -13.18 12.23
N THR A 134 12.18 -12.23 13.10
CA THR A 134 12.43 -12.53 14.52
C THR A 134 11.56 -11.67 15.42
N CYS A 135 11.03 -12.29 16.49
CA CYS A 135 10.35 -11.59 17.56
C CYS A 135 11.32 -11.37 18.73
N LYS A 136 11.29 -10.16 19.29
CA LYS A 136 12.10 -9.79 20.45
C LYS A 136 11.24 -9.12 21.50
N ALA A 137 11.23 -9.64 22.74
CA ALA A 137 10.59 -8.93 23.85
C ALA A 137 11.28 -7.57 24.09
N VAL A 138 10.49 -6.51 24.16
CA VAL A 138 10.96 -5.14 24.37
C VAL A 138 10.82 -4.74 25.83
N GLY A 139 9.77 -5.22 26.51
CA GLY A 139 9.52 -4.86 27.89
C GLY A 139 8.09 -5.21 28.32
N ILE A 140 7.63 -4.48 29.29
CA ILE A 140 6.26 -4.55 29.82
C ILE A 140 5.66 -3.15 29.85
N MET A 141 4.36 -3.02 29.60
CA MET A 141 3.63 -1.79 29.78
C MET A 141 3.52 -1.42 31.27
N ASP A 142 3.10 -0.20 31.53
CA ASP A 142 2.82 0.35 32.88
C ASP A 142 1.74 -0.45 33.63
N ARG A 143 0.82 -1.09 32.88
CA ARG A 143 -0.26 -1.95 33.39
C ARG A 143 -0.64 -3.03 32.40
N LYS A 144 -1.39 -4.03 32.87
CA LYS A 144 -1.98 -5.07 32.03
C LYS A 144 -3.13 -4.50 31.21
N ARG A 145 -3.21 -4.85 29.93
CA ARG A 145 -4.23 -4.34 29.01
C ARG A 145 -4.71 -5.40 28.03
N ALA A 146 -6.02 -5.37 27.77
CA ALA A 146 -6.68 -6.01 26.62
C ALA A 146 -7.72 -5.02 26.07
N GLY A 147 -7.93 -4.96 24.79
CA GLY A 147 -8.71 -3.89 24.16
C GLY A 147 -7.90 -2.59 24.10
N VAL A 148 -6.62 -2.69 23.78
CA VAL A 148 -5.65 -1.61 23.76
C VAL A 148 -5.30 -1.20 22.34
N SER A 149 -5.07 0.08 22.13
CA SER A 149 -4.60 0.67 20.88
C SER A 149 -3.28 1.39 21.09
N ALA A 150 -2.51 1.53 20.00
CA ALA A 150 -1.26 2.28 19.98
C ALA A 150 -1.10 3.06 18.68
N SER A 151 -0.38 4.18 18.74
CA SER A 151 -0.02 4.97 17.58
C SER A 151 1.36 5.60 17.75
N VAL A 152 2.13 5.69 16.67
CA VAL A 152 3.48 6.24 16.66
C VAL A 152 3.43 7.75 16.40
N LEU A 153 4.07 8.52 17.26
CA LEU A 153 4.30 9.96 17.06
C LEU A 153 5.44 10.20 16.07
N GLN A 154 5.55 11.44 15.60
CA GLN A 154 6.57 11.81 14.62
C GLN A 154 8.02 11.63 15.14
N ASP A 155 8.22 11.76 16.43
CA ASP A 155 9.52 11.57 17.10
C ASP A 155 9.85 10.10 17.41
N GLY A 156 8.97 9.18 17.07
CA GLY A 156 9.15 7.73 17.28
C GLY A 156 8.63 7.21 18.62
N ARG A 157 8.13 8.07 19.49
CA ARG A 157 7.42 7.64 20.70
C ARG A 157 6.09 6.99 20.33
N VAL A 158 5.61 6.07 21.16
CA VAL A 158 4.35 5.35 20.92
C VAL A 158 3.35 5.68 22.02
N VAL A 159 2.23 6.27 21.64
CA VAL A 159 1.08 6.53 22.53
C VAL A 159 0.26 5.26 22.66
N ILE A 160 -0.11 4.91 23.87
CA ILE A 160 -0.88 3.69 24.18
C ILE A 160 -2.06 4.10 25.07
N SER A 161 -3.26 3.62 24.73
CA SER A 161 -4.46 3.79 25.55
C SER A 161 -5.46 2.68 25.26
N GLY A 162 -6.39 2.48 26.14
CA GLY A 162 -7.44 1.48 26.05
C GLY A 162 -7.25 0.31 27.00
N ASN A 163 -8.36 -0.09 27.61
CA ASN A 163 -8.44 -1.29 28.39
C ASN A 163 -9.91 -1.75 28.52
N TRP A 164 -10.20 -3.00 28.17
CA TRP A 164 -11.55 -3.57 28.24
C TRP A 164 -12.11 -3.69 29.64
N TYR A 165 -11.23 -3.90 30.62
CA TYR A 165 -11.64 -4.22 32.01
C TYR A 165 -11.59 -3.03 32.96
N ALA A 166 -11.72 -1.79 32.50
CA ALA A 166 -11.46 -0.58 33.26
C ALA A 166 -9.98 -0.43 33.63
N ASP A 167 -9.64 0.63 34.37
CA ASP A 167 -8.25 0.96 34.70
C ASP A 167 -7.40 1.28 33.47
N ASP A 168 -7.97 2.07 32.52
CA ASP A 168 -7.23 2.60 31.40
C ASP A 168 -6.32 3.75 31.85
N ALA A 169 -5.27 3.97 31.09
CA ALA A 169 -4.41 5.13 31.20
C ALA A 169 -3.85 5.48 29.83
N ILE A 170 -3.58 6.73 29.60
CA ILE A 170 -2.76 7.18 28.50
C ILE A 170 -1.32 6.95 28.91
N GLY A 171 -0.64 6.05 28.22
CA GLY A 171 0.76 5.70 28.41
C GLY A 171 1.60 6.13 27.22
N LEU A 172 2.90 6.19 27.43
CA LEU A 172 3.88 6.55 26.42
C LEU A 172 5.04 5.55 26.48
N TYR A 173 5.42 5.03 25.33
CA TYR A 173 6.67 4.30 25.16
C TYR A 173 7.71 5.21 24.54
N GLU A 174 8.88 5.29 25.14
CA GLU A 174 10.03 6.02 24.63
C GLU A 174 11.15 5.00 24.31
N PRO A 175 11.68 4.98 23.08
CA PRO A 175 12.80 4.12 22.74
C PRO A 175 14.00 4.39 23.65
N GLY A 176 14.44 3.35 24.39
CA GLY A 176 15.55 3.46 25.37
C GLY A 176 15.10 3.65 26.82
N ASP A 177 13.99 4.32 27.09
CA ASP A 177 13.49 4.58 28.43
C ASP A 177 12.33 3.66 28.85
N GLY A 178 11.61 3.07 27.84
CA GLY A 178 10.54 2.13 28.11
C GLY A 178 9.15 2.77 28.23
N PHE A 179 8.28 2.16 29.02
CA PHE A 179 6.88 2.57 29.19
C PHE A 179 6.69 3.45 30.42
N SER A 180 5.94 4.53 30.26
CA SER A 180 5.58 5.44 31.33
C SER A 180 4.09 5.76 31.31
N PHE A 181 3.52 6.02 32.50
CA PHE A 181 2.19 6.58 32.67
C PHE A 181 2.24 8.09 32.38
N VAL A 182 1.26 8.58 31.62
CA VAL A 182 1.11 10.01 31.34
C VAL A 182 -0.03 10.59 32.17
N LYS A 183 -1.25 10.09 31.99
CA LYS A 183 -2.43 10.54 32.72
C LYS A 183 -3.60 9.54 32.60
N GLU A 184 -4.60 9.69 33.46
CA GLU A 184 -5.88 9.02 33.30
C GLU A 184 -6.68 9.70 32.17
N PRO A 185 -7.38 8.93 31.31
CA PRO A 185 -8.30 9.51 30.34
C PRO A 185 -9.57 10.02 31.03
N ALA A 186 -10.22 11.00 30.42
CA ALA A 186 -11.50 11.50 30.92
C ALA A 186 -12.63 10.45 30.82
N VAL A 187 -12.51 9.51 29.87
CA VAL A 187 -13.40 8.36 29.69
C VAL A 187 -12.58 7.10 29.51
N GLN A 188 -12.92 6.06 30.26
CA GLN A 188 -12.34 4.72 30.11
C GLN A 188 -12.85 4.08 28.84
N ARG A 189 -11.95 3.67 27.93
CA ARG A 189 -12.30 3.13 26.61
C ARG A 189 -11.63 1.79 26.35
N ALA A 190 -12.30 0.97 25.52
CA ALA A 190 -11.68 -0.15 24.86
C ALA A 190 -11.43 0.23 23.38
N TYR A 191 -10.27 -0.12 22.85
CA TYR A 191 -9.88 0.11 21.44
C TYR A 191 -10.05 1.57 20.98
N PRO A 192 -9.58 2.56 21.70
CA PRO A 192 -9.69 3.93 21.23
C PRO A 192 -8.95 4.12 19.91
N GLN A 193 -9.48 4.98 19.06
CA GLN A 193 -8.70 5.50 17.93
C GLN A 193 -7.69 6.50 18.48
N ILE A 194 -6.43 6.35 18.12
CA ILE A 194 -5.34 7.25 18.53
C ILE A 194 -4.75 7.87 17.28
N LEU A 195 -4.92 9.18 17.11
CA LEU A 195 -4.46 9.90 15.91
C LEU A 195 -3.54 11.06 16.28
N PRO A 196 -2.24 11.00 15.92
CA PRO A 196 -1.33 12.12 16.06
C PRO A 196 -1.81 13.36 15.29
N ILE A 197 -1.84 14.52 15.95
CA ILE A 197 -2.24 15.80 15.37
C ILE A 197 -1.13 16.86 15.39
N SER A 198 -0.05 16.54 16.07
CA SER A 198 1.20 17.32 16.10
C SER A 198 2.36 16.39 16.49
N PRO A 199 3.62 16.83 16.45
CA PRO A 199 4.77 16.00 16.84
C PRO A 199 4.67 15.43 18.27
N ASP A 200 3.97 16.11 19.18
CA ASP A 200 3.89 15.83 20.61
C ASP A 200 2.47 15.64 21.14
N ASN A 201 1.46 15.65 20.26
CA ASN A 201 0.07 15.48 20.65
C ASN A 201 -0.69 14.49 19.75
N ALA A 202 -1.61 13.75 20.36
CA ALA A 202 -2.53 12.85 19.68
C ALA A 202 -3.93 12.98 20.29
N LEU A 203 -4.96 12.85 19.45
CA LEU A 203 -6.34 12.70 19.89
C LEU A 203 -6.62 11.23 20.19
N ILE A 204 -7.40 10.98 21.25
CA ILE A 204 -7.76 9.67 21.76
C ILE A 204 -9.27 9.65 21.95
N PHE A 205 -9.98 8.87 21.15
CA PHE A 205 -11.43 8.83 21.14
C PHE A 205 -11.94 7.47 20.67
N SER A 206 -13.16 7.14 20.99
CA SER A 206 -13.89 6.00 20.44
C SER A 206 -15.37 6.20 20.64
N SER A 207 -16.17 5.33 20.04
CA SER A 207 -17.62 5.38 20.17
C SER A 207 -18.14 4.65 21.40
N GLU A 208 -17.31 3.89 22.11
CA GLU A 208 -17.79 2.98 23.17
C GLU A 208 -16.91 3.09 24.42
N ASP A 209 -17.55 3.21 25.57
CA ASP A 209 -16.88 3.07 26.86
C ASP A 209 -16.65 1.58 27.18
N THR A 210 -15.98 1.31 28.30
CA THR A 210 -15.71 -0.07 28.76
C THR A 210 -16.97 -0.84 29.19
N HIS A 211 -18.13 -0.19 29.29
CA HIS A 211 -19.40 -0.78 29.66
C HIS A 211 -20.34 -0.99 28.46
N GLY A 212 -19.88 -0.71 27.25
CA GLY A 212 -20.68 -0.81 26.03
C GLY A 212 -21.63 0.38 25.84
N ASN A 213 -21.46 1.47 26.59
CA ASN A 213 -22.25 2.68 26.38
C ASN A 213 -21.58 3.53 25.30
N PHE A 214 -22.38 4.03 24.39
CA PHE A 214 -21.93 4.93 23.37
C PHE A 214 -21.76 6.36 23.94
N MET A 215 -20.52 6.75 24.26
CA MET A 215 -20.13 8.03 24.86
C MET A 215 -19.11 8.72 23.93
N GLN A 216 -19.57 9.46 22.95
CA GLN A 216 -18.80 9.59 21.74
C GLN A 216 -18.23 10.96 21.47
N ASP A 217 -18.80 11.97 22.12
CA ASP A 217 -18.44 13.35 21.85
C ASP A 217 -17.23 13.86 22.66
N LEU A 218 -16.76 13.11 23.68
CA LEU A 218 -15.59 13.49 24.46
C LEU A 218 -14.30 12.92 23.86
N VAL A 219 -13.36 13.80 23.56
CA VAL A 219 -12.05 13.50 22.98
C VAL A 219 -10.97 13.82 24.00
N ASP A 220 -10.18 12.79 24.36
CA ASP A 220 -8.96 12.99 25.14
C ASP A 220 -7.80 13.41 24.23
N GLN A 221 -6.79 14.03 24.81
CA GLN A 221 -5.55 14.39 24.13
C GLN A 221 -4.35 13.86 24.90
N LEU A 222 -3.28 13.53 24.22
CA LEU A 222 -2.00 13.22 24.89
C LEU A 222 -1.49 14.44 25.66
N SER A 223 -1.48 15.61 25.01
CA SER A 223 -1.14 16.91 25.57
C SER A 223 -2.36 17.81 25.58
N GLY A 224 -2.71 18.39 26.70
CA GLY A 224 -3.85 19.29 26.83
C GLY A 224 -5.07 18.65 27.51
N GLU A 225 -6.14 19.47 27.63
CA GLU A 225 -7.38 19.06 28.26
C GLU A 225 -8.32 18.36 27.28
N PRO A 226 -9.17 17.46 27.74
CA PRO A 226 -10.19 16.86 26.89
C PRO A 226 -11.19 17.90 26.40
N PHE A 227 -11.78 17.68 25.24
CA PHE A 227 -12.80 18.55 24.64
C PHE A 227 -13.97 17.76 24.08
N THR A 228 -15.09 18.44 23.85
CA THR A 228 -16.28 17.84 23.26
C THR A 228 -16.34 18.11 21.77
N GLU A 229 -16.54 17.04 20.96
CA GLU A 229 -16.73 17.11 19.52
C GLU A 229 -18.14 16.63 19.13
N PRO A 230 -19.09 17.55 18.89
CA PRO A 230 -20.49 17.19 18.64
C PRO A 230 -20.70 16.27 17.41
N LEU A 231 -19.82 16.37 16.40
CA LEU A 231 -19.93 15.55 15.21
C LEU A 231 -19.75 14.05 15.50
N LEU A 232 -18.93 13.71 16.51
CA LEU A 232 -18.75 12.31 16.94
C LEU A 232 -20.00 11.74 17.64
N LYS A 233 -20.93 12.59 18.09
CA LYS A 233 -22.21 12.16 18.62
C LYS A 233 -23.22 11.84 17.53
N GLU A 234 -23.15 12.55 16.41
CA GLU A 234 -24.00 12.29 15.25
C GLU A 234 -23.48 11.10 14.43
N TRP A 235 -22.16 10.97 14.31
CA TRP A 235 -21.46 9.98 13.51
C TRP A 235 -20.58 9.08 14.37
N ASN A 236 -20.99 7.83 14.51
CA ASN A 236 -20.23 6.84 15.28
C ASN A 236 -19.00 6.39 14.52
N ILE A 237 -17.83 6.58 15.10
CA ILE A 237 -16.60 5.90 14.67
C ILE A 237 -16.50 4.64 15.51
N LEU A 238 -17.07 3.56 15.04
CA LEU A 238 -16.96 2.28 15.74
C LEU A 238 -15.56 1.72 15.57
N PRO A 239 -14.81 1.49 16.65
CA PRO A 239 -13.62 0.68 16.55
C PRO A 239 -14.05 -0.70 16.08
N TYR A 240 -13.39 -1.23 15.07
CA TYR A 240 -13.54 -2.64 14.77
C TYR A 240 -13.01 -3.43 15.98
N MET A 241 -13.88 -4.15 16.67
CA MET A 241 -13.65 -4.73 18.02
C MET A 241 -12.42 -5.65 18.13
N VAL A 242 -11.68 -5.88 17.06
CA VAL A 242 -10.57 -6.82 17.07
C VAL A 242 -9.27 -6.19 16.58
N ASN A 243 -9.33 -5.26 15.65
CA ASN A 243 -8.15 -4.63 15.07
C ASN A 243 -8.46 -3.17 14.73
N PRO A 244 -8.15 -2.22 15.62
CA PRO A 244 -8.27 -0.81 15.27
C PRO A 244 -7.44 -0.53 14.04
N THR A 245 -8.00 0.21 13.10
CA THR A 245 -7.27 0.66 11.92
C THR A 245 -6.12 1.54 12.39
N SER A 246 -4.91 1.29 11.91
CA SER A 246 -3.75 2.08 12.30
C SER A 246 -3.89 3.53 11.82
N ALA A 247 -3.27 4.47 12.54
CA ALA A 247 -3.24 5.86 12.09
C ALA A 247 -2.66 6.01 10.68
N ASP A 248 -1.68 5.16 10.31
CA ASP A 248 -1.07 5.19 8.99
C ASP A 248 -2.01 4.73 7.87
N ASP A 249 -2.90 3.79 8.15
CA ASP A 249 -3.92 3.34 7.19
C ASP A 249 -4.95 4.43 6.89
N LEU A 250 -5.20 5.33 7.83
CA LEU A 250 -6.19 6.41 7.73
C LEU A 250 -5.61 7.72 7.20
N ARG A 251 -4.30 7.82 7.12
CA ARG A 251 -3.56 9.08 6.90
C ARG A 251 -3.60 9.54 5.45
N THR A 252 -4.11 10.74 5.20
CA THR A 252 -4.08 11.42 3.89
C THR A 252 -2.96 12.47 3.78
N GLY A 253 -2.50 13.00 4.89
CA GLY A 253 -1.43 14.00 5.02
C GLY A 253 -0.70 13.87 6.34
N GLU A 254 0.15 14.81 6.69
CA GLU A 254 0.97 14.72 7.91
C GLU A 254 0.12 14.56 9.18
N TYR A 255 -0.92 15.41 9.32
CA TYR A 255 -1.90 15.35 10.43
C TYR A 255 -3.33 15.37 9.90
N ALA A 256 -3.56 14.69 8.79
CA ALA A 256 -4.86 14.59 8.14
C ALA A 256 -5.27 13.14 7.94
N TYR A 257 -6.52 12.80 8.27
CA TYR A 257 -7.03 11.44 8.30
C TYR A 257 -8.45 11.36 7.73
N LEU A 258 -8.79 10.19 7.21
CA LEU A 258 -10.16 9.80 6.88
C LEU A 258 -10.58 8.66 7.81
N LEU A 259 -11.80 8.73 8.34
CA LEU A 259 -12.32 7.81 9.35
C LEU A 259 -13.64 7.23 8.87
N PRO A 260 -13.79 5.90 8.85
CA PRO A 260 -15.07 5.28 8.56
C PRO A 260 -16.03 5.58 9.70
N ALA A 261 -17.24 5.96 9.38
CA ALA A 261 -18.26 6.31 10.36
C ALA A 261 -19.63 5.81 9.90
N SER A 262 -20.56 5.68 10.85
CA SER A 262 -21.97 5.46 10.58
C SER A 262 -22.81 6.49 11.31
N ARG A 263 -23.83 7.02 10.63
CA ARG A 263 -24.76 7.97 11.26
C ARG A 263 -25.61 7.25 12.30
N GLN A 264 -25.71 7.82 13.49
CA GLN A 264 -26.38 7.17 14.60
C GLN A 264 -27.90 7.00 14.39
N GLU A 265 -28.51 7.94 13.67
CA GLU A 265 -29.96 7.97 13.48
C GLU A 265 -30.48 6.81 12.63
N ASP A 266 -29.77 6.45 11.53
CA ASP A 266 -30.26 5.51 10.54
C ASP A 266 -29.19 4.47 10.09
N GLY A 267 -28.00 4.52 10.66
CA GLY A 267 -26.90 3.62 10.31
C GLY A 267 -26.24 3.90 8.96
N GLN A 268 -26.57 5.03 8.29
CA GLN A 268 -25.97 5.42 7.03
C GLN A 268 -24.44 5.45 7.14
N ALA A 269 -23.76 4.69 6.29
CA ALA A 269 -22.30 4.72 6.23
C ALA A 269 -21.80 6.06 5.68
N GLY A 270 -20.73 6.56 6.26
CA GLY A 270 -20.10 7.82 5.90
C GLY A 270 -18.62 7.85 6.25
N ILE A 271 -18.00 8.99 5.99
CA ILE A 271 -16.58 9.19 6.27
C ILE A 271 -16.41 10.55 6.96
N LEU A 272 -15.73 10.54 8.09
CA LEU A 272 -15.27 11.77 8.72
C LEU A 272 -13.85 12.10 8.28
N ARG A 273 -13.57 13.38 8.18
CA ARG A 273 -12.26 13.93 7.93
C ARG A 273 -11.75 14.61 9.19
N LEU A 274 -10.58 14.26 9.62
CA LEU A 274 -9.83 14.97 10.66
C LEU A 274 -8.65 15.69 9.99
N THR A 275 -8.55 16.99 10.18
CA THR A 275 -7.42 17.80 9.67
C THR A 275 -7.05 18.83 10.73
N ASP A 276 -5.78 18.84 11.12
CA ASP A 276 -5.24 19.77 12.13
C ASP A 276 -6.08 19.80 13.42
N GLY A 277 -6.55 18.64 13.86
CA GLY A 277 -7.35 18.49 15.07
C GLY A 277 -8.85 18.83 14.93
N HIS A 278 -9.34 19.17 13.73
CA HIS A 278 -10.74 19.51 13.47
C HIS A 278 -11.45 18.43 12.67
N PHE A 279 -12.62 18.01 13.17
CA PHE A 279 -13.47 17.04 12.49
C PHE A 279 -14.42 17.73 11.50
N SER A 280 -14.70 17.07 10.40
CA SER A 280 -15.71 17.46 9.41
C SER A 280 -16.25 16.24 8.68
N LEU A 281 -17.47 16.32 8.15
CA LEU A 281 -18.00 15.27 7.28
C LEU A 281 -17.34 15.37 5.89
N LEU A 282 -16.88 14.24 5.34
CA LEU A 282 -16.43 14.17 3.97
C LEU A 282 -17.64 14.14 3.04
N GLU A 283 -17.85 15.21 2.29
CA GLU A 283 -18.90 15.22 1.26
C GLU A 283 -18.50 14.37 0.06
N THR A 284 -19.32 13.38 -0.28
CA THR A 284 -19.23 12.57 -1.48
C THR A 284 -20.26 13.03 -2.53
N GLU A 285 -20.01 12.77 -3.81
CA GLU A 285 -20.97 13.08 -4.90
C GLU A 285 -22.31 12.34 -4.72
N ARG A 286 -22.24 11.14 -4.16
CA ARG A 286 -23.39 10.28 -3.80
C ARG A 286 -23.16 9.67 -2.44
N PRO A 287 -24.21 9.38 -1.64
CA PRO A 287 -24.05 8.64 -0.39
C PRO A 287 -23.52 7.22 -0.66
N LEU A 288 -22.89 6.62 0.32
CA LEU A 288 -22.51 5.20 0.27
C LEU A 288 -23.81 4.36 0.23
N PRO A 289 -24.01 3.49 -0.78
CA PRO A 289 -25.19 2.65 -0.86
C PRO A 289 -25.30 1.68 0.32
N MET A 290 -26.52 1.42 0.78
CA MET A 290 -26.80 0.52 1.90
C MET A 290 -27.33 -0.85 1.46
N ALA A 291 -27.58 -1.03 0.14
CA ALA A 291 -27.97 -2.30 -0.45
C ALA A 291 -27.44 -2.38 -1.89
N LEU A 292 -27.34 -3.59 -2.43
CA LEU A 292 -27.09 -3.84 -3.85
C LEU A 292 -28.41 -3.80 -4.66
N PRO A 293 -28.36 -3.78 -6.01
CA PRO A 293 -29.57 -3.61 -6.86
C PRO A 293 -30.67 -4.67 -6.68
N ASP A 294 -30.33 -5.83 -6.10
CA ASP A 294 -31.24 -6.94 -5.81
C ASP A 294 -31.77 -6.93 -4.36
N ASP A 295 -31.78 -5.74 -3.75
CA ASP A 295 -32.16 -5.51 -2.35
C ASP A 295 -31.32 -6.32 -1.33
N ASP A 296 -30.11 -6.75 -1.70
CA ASP A 296 -29.18 -7.44 -0.82
C ASP A 296 -28.47 -6.41 0.08
N PRO A 297 -28.77 -6.37 1.39
CA PRO A 297 -28.29 -5.32 2.27
C PRO A 297 -26.76 -5.36 2.42
N LEU A 298 -26.13 -4.19 2.52
CA LEU A 298 -24.72 -4.05 2.75
C LEU A 298 -24.42 -3.76 4.21
N VAL A 299 -23.55 -4.55 4.81
CA VAL A 299 -22.95 -4.29 6.12
C VAL A 299 -21.56 -3.74 5.92
N TRP A 300 -21.44 -2.43 6.07
CA TRP A 300 -20.15 -1.74 5.95
C TRP A 300 -19.27 -2.06 7.14
N MET A 301 -18.03 -2.47 6.84
CA MET A 301 -17.02 -2.71 7.85
C MET A 301 -16.47 -1.35 8.33
N HIS A 302 -16.22 -1.25 9.62
CA HIS A 302 -15.61 -0.05 10.20
C HIS A 302 -14.09 -0.03 9.98
N SER A 303 -13.66 -0.34 8.76
CA SER A 303 -12.27 -0.26 8.34
C SER A 303 -12.15 0.57 7.06
N LEU A 304 -11.19 1.47 7.06
CA LEU A 304 -10.86 2.30 5.93
C LEU A 304 -9.36 2.27 5.74
N GLN A 305 -8.92 2.26 4.50
CA GLN A 305 -7.50 2.34 4.16
C GLN A 305 -7.28 3.40 3.08
N VAL A 306 -6.29 4.24 3.29
CA VAL A 306 -5.93 5.32 2.37
C VAL A 306 -4.78 4.88 1.47
N ASP A 307 -5.00 4.96 0.18
CA ASP A 307 -3.93 4.91 -0.82
C ASP A 307 -3.54 6.35 -1.20
N ARG A 308 -2.45 6.81 -0.61
CA ARG A 308 -1.93 8.17 -0.85
C ARG A 308 -1.42 8.36 -2.28
N ALA A 309 -0.94 7.30 -2.91
CA ALA A 309 -0.40 7.36 -4.26
C ALA A 309 -1.50 7.64 -5.30
N SER A 310 -2.65 6.99 -5.15
CA SER A 310 -3.82 7.21 -6.00
C SER A 310 -4.79 8.26 -5.46
N ARG A 311 -4.50 8.87 -4.30
CA ARG A 311 -5.36 9.79 -3.57
C ARG A 311 -6.78 9.27 -3.43
N SER A 312 -6.88 8.03 -2.99
CA SER A 312 -8.16 7.37 -2.75
C SER A 312 -8.20 6.70 -1.38
N ALA A 313 -9.39 6.58 -0.82
CA ALA A 313 -9.66 5.78 0.36
C ALA A 313 -10.52 4.57 -0.04
N TRP A 314 -10.40 3.49 0.70
CA TRP A 314 -11.09 2.25 0.44
C TRP A 314 -11.86 1.81 1.67
N MET A 315 -13.15 1.56 1.50
CA MET A 315 -14.02 0.95 2.50
C MET A 315 -14.54 -0.38 1.99
N TYR A 316 -14.93 -1.25 2.90
CA TYR A 316 -15.34 -2.62 2.58
C TYR A 316 -16.68 -2.95 3.19
N ALA A 317 -17.44 -3.82 2.52
CA ALA A 317 -18.71 -4.33 3.01
C ALA A 317 -18.89 -5.80 2.62
N PHE A 318 -19.73 -6.49 3.36
CA PHE A 318 -20.34 -7.75 2.93
C PHE A 318 -21.83 -7.53 2.71
N SER A 319 -22.36 -8.17 1.66
CA SER A 319 -23.79 -8.22 1.47
C SER A 319 -24.41 -9.32 2.31
N GLY A 320 -25.73 -9.26 2.52
CA GLY A 320 -26.48 -10.29 3.21
C GLY A 320 -26.30 -11.69 2.62
N ASN A 321 -26.07 -11.79 1.31
CA ASN A 321 -25.76 -13.03 0.59
C ASN A 321 -24.27 -13.39 0.61
N GLY A 322 -23.43 -12.67 1.36
CA GLY A 322 -22.01 -12.96 1.55
C GLY A 322 -21.10 -12.50 0.40
N ARG A 323 -21.60 -11.66 -0.52
CA ARG A 323 -20.76 -11.03 -1.57
C ARG A 323 -19.84 -10.00 -0.95
N PHE A 324 -18.61 -9.91 -1.43
CA PHE A 324 -17.65 -8.91 -0.98
C PHE A 324 -17.74 -7.65 -1.83
N VAL A 325 -17.81 -6.51 -1.18
CA VAL A 325 -17.89 -5.19 -1.81
C VAL A 325 -16.75 -4.31 -1.31
N ALA A 326 -16.10 -3.61 -2.22
CA ALA A 326 -15.16 -2.54 -1.90
C ALA A 326 -15.67 -1.22 -2.51
N ALA A 327 -15.61 -0.14 -1.77
CA ALA A 327 -15.85 1.21 -2.25
C ALA A 327 -14.53 1.96 -2.33
N ARG A 328 -14.27 2.57 -3.47
CA ARG A 328 -13.17 3.51 -3.68
C ARG A 328 -13.69 4.92 -3.65
N ILE A 329 -13.12 5.71 -2.78
CA ILE A 329 -13.45 7.11 -2.56
C ILE A 329 -12.29 7.97 -3.03
N GLY A 330 -12.43 8.62 -4.19
CA GLY A 330 -11.42 9.56 -4.69
C GLY A 330 -11.58 10.91 -4.03
N TYR A 331 -10.58 11.35 -3.25
CA TYR A 331 -10.66 12.59 -2.49
C TYR A 331 -9.89 13.76 -3.11
N ASP A 332 -9.31 13.62 -4.30
CA ASP A 332 -8.65 14.71 -5.05
C ASP A 332 -9.54 15.95 -5.25
N PRO A 333 -10.81 15.80 -5.66
CA PRO A 333 -11.66 16.96 -5.93
C PRO A 333 -11.89 17.88 -4.73
N ILE A 334 -11.70 17.36 -3.50
CA ILE A 334 -11.89 18.14 -2.25
C ILE A 334 -10.89 19.27 -2.16
N PHE A 335 -9.66 19.06 -2.61
CA PHE A 335 -8.61 20.09 -2.60
C PHE A 335 -8.90 21.24 -3.57
N GLU A 336 -9.81 21.01 -4.53
CA GLU A 336 -10.30 22.00 -5.50
C GLU A 336 -11.69 22.55 -5.12
N GLY A 337 -12.21 22.21 -3.92
CA GLY A 337 -13.53 22.64 -3.44
C GLY A 337 -14.70 21.79 -3.99
N GLY A 338 -14.41 20.63 -4.57
CA GLY A 338 -15.38 19.64 -5.03
C GLY A 338 -15.75 18.60 -3.99
N LYS A 339 -16.62 17.66 -4.40
CA LYS A 339 -17.00 16.50 -3.58
C LYS A 339 -16.14 15.29 -3.95
N ALA A 340 -15.93 14.37 -2.99
CA ALA A 340 -15.24 13.13 -3.26
C ALA A 340 -16.03 12.25 -4.22
N THR A 341 -15.34 11.64 -5.18
CA THR A 341 -15.92 10.67 -6.11
C THR A 341 -16.11 9.31 -5.45
N LEU A 342 -17.08 8.53 -5.92
CA LEU A 342 -17.37 7.21 -5.38
C LEU A 342 -17.52 6.17 -6.49
N GLU A 343 -16.86 5.03 -6.33
CA GLU A 343 -16.96 3.86 -7.20
C GLU A 343 -17.08 2.60 -6.34
N MET A 344 -17.85 1.61 -6.79
CA MET A 344 -18.01 0.34 -6.09
C MET A 344 -17.51 -0.83 -6.92
N PHE A 345 -17.01 -1.83 -6.24
CA PHE A 345 -16.48 -3.07 -6.81
C PHE A 345 -17.11 -4.26 -6.09
N LEU A 346 -17.62 -5.21 -6.86
CA LEU A 346 -18.35 -6.38 -6.36
C LEU A 346 -17.65 -7.67 -6.78
N ALA A 347 -17.47 -8.58 -5.84
CA ALA A 347 -17.03 -9.94 -6.10
C ALA A 347 -18.02 -10.94 -5.53
N ASP A 348 -18.35 -11.96 -6.34
CA ASP A 348 -18.95 -13.16 -5.83
C ASP A 348 -17.89 -13.93 -5.05
N LYS A 349 -18.14 -14.18 -3.77
CA LYS A 349 -17.22 -14.96 -2.95
C LYS A 349 -17.49 -16.45 -3.12
N PRO A 350 -16.53 -17.26 -3.57
CA PRO A 350 -16.66 -18.69 -3.53
C PRO A 350 -16.72 -19.17 -2.07
N GLY A 351 -17.78 -19.89 -1.70
CA GLY A 351 -17.86 -20.53 -0.39
C GLY A 351 -18.68 -19.86 0.70
N GLY A 352 -19.42 -18.81 0.40
CA GLY A 352 -20.56 -18.31 1.22
C GLY A 352 -20.24 -17.88 2.66
N GLY A 353 -20.95 -16.88 3.14
CA GLY A 353 -20.96 -16.40 4.51
C GLY A 353 -20.00 -15.22 4.80
N PRO A 354 -20.42 -14.33 5.70
CA PRO A 354 -19.59 -13.20 6.12
C PRO A 354 -18.40 -13.72 6.94
N PHE A 355 -17.19 -13.29 6.59
CA PHE A 355 -16.03 -13.48 7.44
C PHE A 355 -16.04 -12.43 8.55
N PHE A 356 -16.59 -12.74 9.67
CA PHE A 356 -16.49 -11.90 10.85
C PHE A 356 -15.05 -11.87 11.38
N LYS A 357 -14.69 -10.76 12.02
CA LYS A 357 -13.39 -10.56 12.68
C LYS A 357 -12.19 -10.76 11.75
N ASN A 358 -12.28 -10.18 10.54
CA ASN A 358 -11.20 -10.10 9.60
C ASN A 358 -11.20 -8.73 8.91
N THR A 359 -10.04 -8.11 8.80
CA THR A 359 -9.88 -6.81 8.14
C THR A 359 -9.26 -7.03 6.77
N PRO A 360 -9.96 -6.65 5.68
CA PRO A 360 -9.36 -6.63 4.36
C PRO A 360 -8.12 -5.73 4.33
N ARG A 361 -7.12 -6.09 3.54
CA ARG A 361 -5.92 -5.29 3.38
C ARG A 361 -5.76 -4.85 1.95
N LEU A 362 -5.64 -3.54 1.75
CA LEU A 362 -5.32 -2.94 0.46
C LEU A 362 -3.86 -3.21 0.12
N LEU A 363 -3.62 -3.66 -1.10
CA LEU A 363 -2.30 -3.85 -1.69
C LEU A 363 -2.12 -2.86 -2.84
N GLU A 364 -0.90 -2.72 -3.32
CA GLU A 364 -0.60 -1.88 -4.48
C GLU A 364 -1.44 -2.25 -5.71
N GLY A 365 -1.82 -1.24 -6.50
CA GLY A 365 -2.61 -1.41 -7.71
C GLY A 365 -4.09 -1.71 -7.47
N GLY A 366 -4.64 -1.35 -6.31
CA GLY A 366 -6.05 -1.54 -5.98
C GLY A 366 -6.44 -3.00 -5.76
N ARG A 367 -5.49 -3.87 -5.47
CA ARG A 367 -5.75 -5.25 -5.05
C ARG A 367 -6.10 -5.29 -3.57
N ILE A 368 -6.99 -6.19 -3.19
CA ILE A 368 -7.43 -6.31 -1.80
C ILE A 368 -7.26 -7.77 -1.39
N VAL A 369 -6.62 -8.01 -0.25
CA VAL A 369 -6.49 -9.36 0.30
C VAL A 369 -7.35 -9.51 1.54
N LEU A 370 -7.97 -10.69 1.66
CA LEU A 370 -8.74 -11.12 2.82
C LEU A 370 -8.15 -12.47 3.27
N ALA A 371 -7.55 -12.51 4.46
CA ALA A 371 -6.86 -13.71 4.96
C ALA A 371 -7.52 -14.23 6.24
N GLY A 372 -7.92 -15.49 6.27
CA GLY A 372 -8.57 -16.10 7.42
C GLY A 372 -9.96 -15.54 7.73
N GLY A 373 -10.39 -15.65 8.96
CA GLY A 373 -11.67 -15.13 9.46
C GLY A 373 -12.42 -16.12 10.35
N VAL A 374 -13.54 -15.67 10.92
CA VAL A 374 -14.43 -16.48 11.74
C VAL A 374 -15.63 -16.91 10.90
N LEU A 375 -15.90 -18.21 10.85
CA LEU A 375 -17.03 -18.78 10.11
C LEU A 375 -18.29 -18.85 10.96
N SER A 376 -18.15 -19.30 12.21
CA SER A 376 -19.27 -19.50 13.12
C SER A 376 -18.82 -19.46 14.57
N GLY A 377 -19.79 -19.34 15.47
CA GLY A 377 -19.58 -19.39 16.90
C GLY A 377 -19.48 -18.04 17.59
N ALA A 378 -19.84 -18.02 18.88
CA ALA A 378 -19.71 -16.90 19.78
C ALA A 378 -18.45 -17.03 20.66
N ARG A 379 -18.12 -15.98 21.40
CA ARG A 379 -16.93 -15.93 22.27
C ARG A 379 -16.80 -17.10 23.25
N ASP A 380 -17.95 -17.64 23.72
CA ASP A 380 -18.01 -18.69 24.75
C ASP A 380 -18.42 -20.04 24.16
N ASP A 381 -18.37 -20.20 22.84
CA ASP A 381 -18.82 -21.36 22.14
C ASP A 381 -17.64 -22.27 21.78
N SER A 382 -17.71 -23.54 22.24
CA SER A 382 -16.77 -24.59 21.83
C SER A 382 -16.84 -24.90 20.32
N ASN A 383 -17.93 -24.49 19.66
CA ASN A 383 -18.13 -24.61 18.21
C ASN A 383 -17.61 -23.39 17.43
N PHE A 384 -16.74 -22.58 18.03
CA PHE A 384 -16.10 -21.46 17.34
C PHE A 384 -15.19 -22.00 16.23
N GLU A 385 -15.53 -21.65 15.00
CA GLU A 385 -14.84 -22.11 13.79
C GLU A 385 -14.19 -20.96 13.03
N THR A 386 -12.99 -21.20 12.55
CA THR A 386 -12.21 -20.26 11.77
C THR A 386 -11.89 -20.82 10.38
N THR A 387 -11.47 -19.97 9.47
CA THR A 387 -10.98 -20.38 8.16
C THR A 387 -9.52 -20.00 7.95
N GLY A 388 -8.82 -20.83 7.17
CA GLY A 388 -7.49 -20.51 6.66
C GLY A 388 -7.48 -19.94 5.26
N GLU A 389 -8.63 -19.74 4.64
CA GLU A 389 -8.73 -19.26 3.27
C GLU A 389 -8.14 -17.87 3.10
N VAL A 390 -7.41 -17.67 1.99
CA VAL A 390 -6.84 -16.39 1.62
C VAL A 390 -7.29 -16.02 0.21
N TRP A 391 -7.99 -14.90 0.11
CA TRP A 391 -8.58 -14.42 -1.12
C TRP A 391 -7.95 -13.10 -1.55
N LEU A 392 -7.55 -13.01 -2.81
CA LEU A 392 -7.06 -11.80 -3.45
C LEU A 392 -8.10 -11.31 -4.46
N PHE A 393 -8.59 -10.10 -4.25
CA PHE A 393 -9.55 -9.43 -5.11
C PHE A 393 -8.80 -8.40 -5.94
N HIS A 394 -9.01 -8.43 -7.24
CA HIS A 394 -8.44 -7.47 -8.17
C HIS A 394 -9.53 -6.47 -8.58
N THR A 395 -9.38 -5.23 -8.13
CA THR A 395 -10.16 -4.12 -8.63
C THR A 395 -9.48 -3.60 -9.89
N VAL A 396 -10.17 -3.67 -11.00
CA VAL A 396 -9.59 -3.13 -12.23
C VAL A 396 -10.03 -1.70 -12.35
N ALA A 397 -9.07 -0.83 -12.63
CA ALA A 397 -9.37 0.57 -12.93
C ALA A 397 -10.46 0.63 -14.03
N PRO A 398 -11.50 1.48 -13.87
CA PRO A 398 -12.50 1.64 -14.92
C PRO A 398 -11.78 1.96 -16.22
N VAL A 399 -12.04 1.19 -17.25
CA VAL A 399 -11.53 1.48 -18.59
C VAL A 399 -12.08 2.86 -18.93
N LYS A 400 -11.23 3.88 -18.90
CA LYS A 400 -11.60 5.23 -19.40
C LYS A 400 -12.27 4.97 -20.74
N LYS A 401 -13.56 5.36 -20.89
CA LYS A 401 -14.32 5.16 -22.14
C LYS A 401 -13.41 5.58 -23.27
N ALA A 402 -12.94 4.61 -24.07
CA ALA A 402 -12.09 4.90 -25.20
C ALA A 402 -12.81 5.97 -26.01
N VAL A 403 -12.17 7.10 -26.23
CA VAL A 403 -12.75 8.16 -27.04
C VAL A 403 -13.19 7.48 -28.32
N PRO A 404 -14.50 7.51 -28.67
CA PRO A 404 -14.99 6.67 -29.75
C PRO A 404 -14.16 6.95 -31.01
N LEU A 405 -13.66 5.92 -31.65
CA LEU A 405 -12.70 6.05 -32.78
C LEU A 405 -13.23 6.99 -33.90
N TRP A 406 -14.54 7.18 -33.96
CA TRP A 406 -15.17 8.10 -34.91
C TRP A 406 -14.83 9.59 -34.67
N TRP A 407 -14.41 9.98 -33.47
CA TRP A 407 -13.86 11.31 -33.19
C TRP A 407 -12.46 11.50 -33.73
N ILE A 408 -11.70 10.40 -33.91
CA ILE A 408 -10.35 10.42 -34.47
C ILE A 408 -10.42 10.44 -36.00
N LEU A 409 -11.47 9.88 -36.62
CA LEU A 409 -11.65 9.84 -38.05
C LEU A 409 -11.63 11.23 -38.75
N PRO A 410 -12.33 12.28 -38.26
CA PRO A 410 -12.23 13.59 -38.85
C PRO A 410 -10.83 14.23 -38.67
N ILE A 411 -10.12 13.93 -37.58
CA ILE A 411 -8.77 14.44 -37.36
C ILE A 411 -7.78 13.74 -38.30
N LEU A 412 -7.94 12.43 -38.54
CA LEU A 412 -7.13 11.69 -39.50
C LEU A 412 -7.45 12.09 -40.93
N LEU A 413 -8.72 12.38 -41.27
CA LEU A 413 -9.10 12.90 -42.57
C LEU A 413 -8.59 14.31 -42.82
N LEU A 414 -8.61 15.19 -41.82
CA LEU A 414 -7.97 16.51 -41.89
C LEU A 414 -6.45 16.43 -42.04
N ALA A 415 -5.81 15.53 -41.32
CA ALA A 415 -4.37 15.29 -41.45
C ALA A 415 -4.00 14.70 -42.82
N ALA A 416 -4.81 13.79 -43.35
CA ALA A 416 -4.63 13.22 -44.68
C ALA A 416 -4.85 14.27 -45.79
N PHE A 417 -5.85 15.18 -45.59
CA PHE A 417 -6.11 16.28 -46.52
C PHE A 417 -5.00 17.32 -46.50
N ALA A 418 -4.51 17.67 -45.31
CA ALA A 418 -3.37 18.59 -45.13
C ALA A 418 -2.07 17.97 -45.67
N GLY A 419 -1.84 16.66 -45.44
CA GLY A 419 -0.71 15.92 -46.00
C GLY A 419 -0.77 15.79 -47.53
N GLY A 420 -1.96 15.51 -48.07
CA GLY A 420 -2.22 15.48 -49.51
C GLY A 420 -1.98 16.85 -50.19
N TRP A 421 -2.36 17.94 -49.50
CA TRP A 421 -2.13 19.31 -50.01
C TRP A 421 -0.65 19.68 -49.91
N ALA A 422 0.04 19.31 -48.83
CA ALA A 422 1.49 19.50 -48.70
C ALA A 422 2.28 18.71 -49.76
N VAL A 423 1.88 17.47 -50.07
CA VAL A 423 2.50 16.64 -51.15
C VAL A 423 2.29 17.27 -52.55
N THR A 424 1.14 17.89 -52.82
CA THR A 424 0.88 18.59 -54.09
C THR A 424 1.68 19.90 -54.21
N CYS A 425 1.98 20.57 -53.10
CA CYS A 425 2.81 21.75 -53.07
C CYS A 425 4.33 21.46 -53.17
N VAL A 426 4.78 20.28 -52.73
CA VAL A 426 6.21 19.86 -52.73
C VAL A 426 6.63 19.22 -54.04
N ARG A 427 5.71 18.83 -54.94
CA ARG A 427 6.05 18.19 -56.24
C ARG A 427 6.71 19.06 -57.28
N LYS A 428 7.19 20.26 -56.93
CA LYS A 428 7.91 21.17 -57.83
C LYS A 428 9.39 21.42 -57.49
N ARG A 429 10.05 20.57 -56.70
CA ARG A 429 11.49 20.62 -56.50
C ARG A 429 12.12 19.25 -56.74
N PRO A 430 13.18 19.10 -57.54
CA PRO A 430 13.89 17.83 -57.73
C PRO A 430 14.66 17.47 -56.45
N LEU A 431 14.55 16.21 -56.04
CA LEU A 431 15.28 15.60 -54.92
C LEU A 431 16.71 15.26 -55.34
N PRO A 432 17.71 15.41 -54.44
CA PRO A 432 19.01 14.77 -54.59
C PRO A 432 18.88 13.25 -54.32
N GLU A 433 19.55 12.44 -55.09
CA GLU A 433 19.71 11.02 -54.91
C GLU A 433 20.50 10.69 -53.62
N ASP A 434 20.20 9.53 -53.01
CA ASP A 434 20.84 8.87 -51.88
C ASP A 434 20.30 9.17 -50.49
N VAL A 435 19.19 8.43 -50.13
CA VAL A 435 18.88 8.12 -48.74
C VAL A 435 18.54 6.63 -48.67
N PRO A 436 19.22 5.83 -47.82
CA PRO A 436 18.95 4.40 -47.66
C PRO A 436 17.61 4.15 -46.95
N ASP A 437 16.99 3.01 -47.29
CA ASP A 437 15.68 2.53 -46.83
C ASP A 437 15.58 2.42 -45.30
N PRO A 438 14.60 3.06 -44.65
CA PRO A 438 14.43 3.07 -43.18
C PRO A 438 14.04 1.73 -42.55
N ALA A 439 13.63 0.76 -43.32
CA ALA A 439 13.08 -0.51 -42.78
C ALA A 439 14.13 -1.58 -42.38
N LYS A 440 15.43 -1.30 -42.59
CA LYS A 440 16.53 -2.22 -42.22
C LYS A 440 17.41 -1.77 -41.05
N MET A 441 17.13 -0.63 -40.41
CA MET A 441 18.00 0.02 -39.43
C MET A 441 17.58 -0.14 -37.96
N GLU A 442 16.79 -1.14 -37.58
CA GLU A 442 15.95 -0.94 -36.38
C GLU A 442 16.29 -1.76 -35.14
N LYS A 443 17.24 -2.64 -35.09
CA LYS A 443 17.41 -3.44 -33.86
C LYS A 443 18.79 -3.39 -33.19
N TYR A 444 19.84 -3.08 -33.92
CA TYR A 444 21.21 -2.95 -33.40
C TYR A 444 21.62 -1.50 -33.10
N ASP A 445 20.89 -0.53 -33.61
CA ASP A 445 21.24 0.89 -33.54
C ASP A 445 21.00 1.51 -32.15
N LEU A 446 19.90 1.19 -31.47
CA LEU A 446 19.56 1.81 -30.18
C LEU A 446 20.55 1.42 -29.08
N GLN A 447 20.98 0.16 -29.04
CA GLN A 447 21.96 -0.31 -28.05
C GLN A 447 23.30 0.45 -28.22
N THR A 448 23.79 0.54 -29.45
CA THR A 448 25.02 1.28 -29.77
C THR A 448 24.89 2.74 -29.39
N ARG A 449 23.79 3.40 -29.74
CA ARG A 449 23.53 4.79 -29.41
C ARG A 449 23.46 5.06 -27.90
N ILE A 450 22.90 4.12 -27.12
CA ILE A 450 22.88 4.23 -25.64
C ILE A 450 24.32 4.12 -25.11
N THR A 451 25.08 3.16 -25.59
CA THR A 451 26.46 2.90 -25.18
C THR A 451 27.34 4.11 -25.49
N ASP A 452 27.33 4.55 -26.75
CA ASP A 452 28.14 5.71 -27.22
C ASP A 452 27.79 6.97 -26.44
N LEU A 453 26.48 7.25 -26.22
CA LEU A 453 26.05 8.41 -25.45
C LEU A 453 26.56 8.38 -24.00
N VAL A 454 26.47 7.22 -23.34
CA VAL A 454 26.93 7.06 -21.95
C VAL A 454 28.44 7.21 -21.84
N GLU A 455 29.19 6.70 -22.83
CA GLU A 455 30.66 6.78 -22.88
C GLU A 455 31.15 8.17 -23.28
N GLU A 456 30.68 8.71 -24.39
CA GLU A 456 31.14 9.99 -24.91
C GLU A 456 30.86 11.17 -23.98
N LYS A 457 29.66 11.20 -23.41
CA LYS A 457 29.26 12.24 -22.45
C LYS A 457 29.61 11.92 -21.01
N GLN A 458 30.20 10.74 -20.74
CA GLN A 458 30.52 10.26 -19.39
C GLN A 458 29.33 10.37 -18.42
N LEU A 459 28.13 10.10 -18.90
CA LEU A 459 26.90 10.28 -18.12
C LEU A 459 26.89 9.44 -16.84
N PHE A 460 27.65 8.34 -16.80
CA PHE A 460 27.80 7.49 -15.62
C PHE A 460 28.41 8.23 -14.40
N LEU A 461 29.08 9.36 -14.60
CA LEU A 461 29.62 10.19 -13.51
C LEU A 461 28.56 11.05 -12.82
N ILE A 462 27.39 11.23 -13.43
CA ILE A 462 26.26 11.93 -12.81
C ILE A 462 25.68 11.05 -11.70
N LYS A 463 25.80 11.48 -10.43
CA LYS A 463 25.41 10.68 -9.26
C LYS A 463 23.95 10.21 -9.32
N ASP A 464 23.02 11.09 -9.68
CA ASP A 464 21.57 10.82 -9.72
C ASP A 464 21.04 10.58 -11.15
N LEU A 465 21.87 10.03 -12.04
CA LEU A 465 21.49 9.74 -13.42
C LEU A 465 20.26 8.80 -13.46
N LYS A 466 19.24 9.24 -14.18
CA LYS A 466 18.01 8.49 -14.40
C LYS A 466 17.91 8.03 -15.85
N ILE A 467 17.18 6.93 -16.05
CA ILE A 467 16.90 6.43 -17.41
C ILE A 467 16.18 7.45 -18.29
N THR A 468 15.40 8.35 -17.68
CA THR A 468 14.72 9.47 -18.35
C THR A 468 15.68 10.50 -18.92
N ASP A 469 16.88 10.62 -18.35
CA ASP A 469 17.89 11.56 -18.83
C ASP A 469 18.52 11.05 -20.13
N ILE A 470 18.84 9.75 -20.20
CA ILE A 470 19.30 9.11 -21.43
C ILE A 470 18.21 9.14 -22.51
N ALA A 471 16.96 8.89 -22.14
CA ALA A 471 15.84 8.94 -23.07
C ALA A 471 15.67 10.34 -23.68
N ARG A 472 15.83 11.38 -22.89
CA ARG A 472 15.76 12.80 -23.33
C ARG A 472 16.90 13.13 -24.33
N GLU A 473 18.11 12.70 -24.03
CA GLU A 473 19.29 12.93 -24.89
C GLU A 473 19.17 12.21 -26.25
N LEU A 474 18.58 11.01 -26.25
CA LEU A 474 18.39 10.23 -27.48
C LEU A 474 17.08 10.56 -28.23
N GLY A 475 16.26 11.48 -27.71
CA GLY A 475 14.98 11.85 -28.32
C GLY A 475 13.95 10.71 -28.35
N THR A 476 13.99 9.82 -27.33
CA THR A 476 13.11 8.65 -27.19
C THR A 476 12.44 8.62 -25.81
N ASN A 477 11.71 7.56 -25.47
CA ASN A 477 11.11 7.42 -24.16
C ASN A 477 11.85 6.41 -23.28
N ALA A 478 11.69 6.56 -21.95
CA ALA A 478 12.35 5.72 -20.95
C ALA A 478 12.00 4.24 -21.08
N THR A 479 10.81 3.91 -21.60
CA THR A 479 10.35 2.52 -21.79
C THR A 479 11.18 1.81 -22.84
N TYR A 480 11.50 2.46 -23.96
CA TYR A 480 12.36 1.88 -25.01
C TYR A 480 13.79 1.69 -24.53
N ILE A 481 14.34 2.67 -23.77
CA ILE A 481 15.68 2.54 -23.18
C ILE A 481 15.70 1.38 -22.18
N SER A 482 14.67 1.26 -21.32
CA SER A 482 14.55 0.17 -20.36
C SER A 482 14.45 -1.18 -21.04
N ALA A 483 13.63 -1.29 -22.09
CA ALA A 483 13.46 -2.53 -22.85
C ALA A 483 14.77 -2.94 -23.57
N CYS A 484 15.53 -1.98 -24.08
CA CYS A 484 16.85 -2.24 -24.70
C CYS A 484 17.87 -2.73 -23.67
N ILE A 485 18.02 -2.04 -22.53
CA ILE A 485 19.00 -2.41 -21.51
C ILE A 485 18.63 -3.75 -20.85
N ASN A 486 17.36 -3.93 -20.42
CA ASN A 486 16.94 -5.16 -19.75
C ASN A 486 16.80 -6.34 -20.73
N GLY A 487 16.21 -6.11 -21.91
CA GLY A 487 15.88 -7.16 -22.84
C GLY A 487 17.02 -7.55 -23.79
N GLN A 488 17.82 -6.59 -24.28
CA GLN A 488 18.89 -6.86 -25.24
C GLN A 488 20.26 -6.99 -24.57
N MET A 489 20.56 -6.13 -23.58
CA MET A 489 21.83 -6.20 -22.84
C MET A 489 21.77 -7.16 -21.65
N GLY A 490 20.56 -7.59 -21.20
CA GLY A 490 20.35 -8.56 -20.14
C GLY A 490 20.70 -8.08 -18.73
N VAL A 491 20.75 -6.76 -18.51
CA VAL A 491 21.16 -6.16 -17.24
C VAL A 491 20.16 -5.06 -16.82
N SER A 492 20.05 -4.80 -15.51
CA SER A 492 19.26 -3.66 -15.05
C SER A 492 19.97 -2.33 -15.33
N PHE A 493 19.22 -1.22 -15.47
CA PHE A 493 19.82 0.10 -15.66
C PHE A 493 20.84 0.49 -14.56
N PRO A 494 20.57 0.24 -13.26
CA PRO A 494 21.58 0.46 -12.22
C PRO A 494 22.83 -0.41 -12.39
N ASP A 495 22.68 -1.64 -12.88
CA ASP A 495 23.83 -2.53 -13.12
C ASP A 495 24.63 -2.08 -14.33
N PHE A 496 23.95 -1.67 -15.40
CA PHE A 496 24.55 -1.11 -16.60
C PHE A 496 25.44 0.11 -16.27
N ILE A 497 24.90 1.10 -15.55
CA ILE A 497 25.66 2.30 -15.15
C ILE A 497 26.77 1.97 -14.14
N SER A 498 26.52 1.05 -13.18
CA SER A 498 27.54 0.67 -12.20
C SER A 498 28.77 0.01 -12.83
N ARG A 499 28.60 -0.66 -13.96
CA ARG A 499 29.71 -1.25 -14.70
C ARG A 499 30.69 -0.19 -15.18
N TYR A 500 30.20 0.85 -15.83
CA TYR A 500 31.03 1.98 -16.28
C TYR A 500 31.70 2.71 -15.11
N ARG A 501 30.99 2.89 -14.00
CA ARG A 501 31.52 3.53 -12.80
C ARG A 501 32.68 2.73 -12.19
N VAL A 502 32.59 1.41 -12.16
CA VAL A 502 33.68 0.55 -11.65
C VAL A 502 34.85 0.56 -12.63
N GLU A 503 34.62 0.46 -13.94
CA GLU A 503 35.68 0.56 -14.94
C GLU A 503 36.43 1.89 -14.87
N TYR A 504 35.70 2.98 -14.67
CA TYR A 504 36.28 4.30 -14.46
C TYR A 504 37.07 4.38 -13.13
N ALA A 505 36.57 3.78 -12.05
CA ALA A 505 37.28 3.69 -10.78
C ALA A 505 38.61 2.93 -10.91
N LEU A 506 38.62 1.84 -11.66
CA LEU A 506 39.83 1.06 -11.95
C LEU A 506 40.85 1.90 -12.72
N LYS A 507 40.40 2.66 -13.71
CA LYS A 507 41.24 3.60 -14.47
C LYS A 507 41.84 4.69 -13.56
N LEU A 508 41.00 5.31 -12.72
CA LEU A 508 41.47 6.32 -11.75
C LEU A 508 42.53 5.75 -10.81
N MET A 509 42.33 4.53 -10.31
CA MET A 509 43.29 3.89 -9.42
C MET A 509 44.61 3.53 -10.09
N GLN A 510 44.61 3.29 -11.41
CA GLN A 510 45.81 3.06 -12.20
C GLN A 510 46.57 4.37 -12.52
N GLU A 511 45.83 5.41 -12.91
CA GLU A 511 46.40 6.71 -13.29
C GLU A 511 46.83 7.54 -12.07
N HIS A 512 46.11 7.33 -10.93
CA HIS A 512 46.31 8.06 -9.67
C HIS A 512 46.43 7.09 -8.49
N PRO A 513 47.53 6.35 -8.33
CA PRO A 513 47.73 5.38 -7.27
C PRO A 513 47.66 5.98 -5.86
N GLU A 514 47.95 7.25 -5.71
CA GLU A 514 47.92 8.03 -4.48
C GLU A 514 46.54 8.30 -3.94
N MET A 515 45.49 8.31 -4.79
CA MET A 515 44.11 8.57 -4.35
C MET A 515 43.64 7.55 -3.33
N SER A 516 43.00 8.00 -2.26
CA SER A 516 42.34 7.14 -1.30
C SER A 516 41.10 6.44 -1.90
N SER A 517 40.64 5.36 -1.30
CA SER A 517 39.39 4.69 -1.74
C SER A 517 38.18 5.62 -1.65
N VAL A 518 38.20 6.59 -0.73
CA VAL A 518 37.13 7.61 -0.57
C VAL A 518 37.12 8.54 -1.79
N GLU A 519 38.26 9.06 -2.18
CA GLU A 519 38.37 9.94 -3.35
C GLU A 519 37.99 9.21 -4.64
N VAL A 520 38.37 7.94 -4.78
CA VAL A 520 38.04 7.14 -5.97
C VAL A 520 36.53 6.90 -6.10
N TRP A 521 35.83 6.49 -5.03
CA TRP A 521 34.39 6.24 -5.15
C TRP A 521 33.60 7.52 -5.42
N ASP A 522 33.99 8.64 -4.80
CA ASP A 522 33.32 9.93 -5.01
C ASP A 522 33.51 10.43 -6.45
N ALA A 523 34.72 10.34 -6.98
CA ALA A 523 35.03 10.71 -8.36
C ALA A 523 34.41 9.78 -9.41
N SER A 524 34.05 8.55 -9.04
CA SER A 524 33.47 7.55 -9.95
C SER A 524 31.94 7.63 -10.09
N GLY A 525 31.31 8.68 -9.52
CA GLY A 525 29.88 8.93 -9.68
C GLY A 525 28.95 8.05 -8.82
N PHE A 526 29.45 7.33 -7.84
CA PHE A 526 28.62 6.58 -6.89
C PHE A 526 27.99 7.51 -5.85
N ASN A 527 26.75 7.24 -5.43
CA ASN A 527 26.02 8.03 -4.44
C ASN A 527 26.48 7.75 -3.01
N ASN A 528 27.01 6.55 -2.76
CA ASN A 528 27.51 6.17 -1.44
C ASN A 528 28.58 5.09 -1.51
N GLU A 529 29.40 5.09 -0.49
CA GLU A 529 30.53 4.17 -0.33
C GLU A 529 30.14 2.68 -0.32
N LYS A 530 29.05 2.31 0.39
CA LYS A 530 28.61 0.90 0.48
C LYS A 530 28.26 0.33 -0.89
N THR A 531 27.58 1.12 -1.74
CA THR A 531 27.23 0.69 -3.09
C THR A 531 28.46 0.53 -3.96
N PHE A 532 29.43 1.45 -3.86
CA PHE A 532 30.70 1.33 -4.57
C PHE A 532 31.45 0.05 -4.18
N PHE A 533 31.70 -0.20 -2.89
CA PHE A 533 32.45 -1.38 -2.44
C PHE A 533 31.77 -2.68 -2.87
N ARG A 534 30.44 -2.75 -2.75
CA ARG A 534 29.67 -3.92 -3.18
C ARG A 534 29.79 -4.15 -4.71
N ARG A 535 29.64 -3.10 -5.53
CA ARG A 535 29.70 -3.19 -6.99
C ARG A 535 31.12 -3.48 -7.48
N PHE A 536 32.09 -2.85 -6.87
CA PHE A 536 33.48 -3.07 -7.17
C PHE A 536 33.88 -4.53 -6.90
N ARG A 537 33.50 -5.06 -5.74
CA ARG A 537 33.78 -6.48 -5.41
C ARG A 537 33.04 -7.47 -6.31
N LEU A 538 31.79 -7.18 -6.68
CA LEU A 538 31.06 -8.02 -7.64
C LEU A 538 31.73 -8.09 -9.01
N GLN A 539 32.33 -7.01 -9.47
CA GLN A 539 32.90 -6.92 -10.80
C GLN A 539 34.36 -7.37 -10.84
N THR A 540 35.13 -7.13 -9.78
CA THR A 540 36.58 -7.42 -9.71
C THR A 540 36.95 -8.63 -8.86
N GLY A 541 36.01 -9.14 -8.06
CA GLY A 541 36.23 -10.23 -7.13
C GLY A 541 36.92 -9.81 -5.80
N MET A 542 37.35 -8.55 -5.66
CA MET A 542 38.12 -8.07 -4.52
C MET A 542 37.72 -6.66 -4.09
N THR A 543 38.17 -6.23 -2.93
CA THR A 543 37.96 -4.84 -2.47
C THR A 543 38.92 -3.89 -3.19
N PRO A 544 38.62 -2.57 -3.23
CA PRO A 544 39.52 -1.57 -3.84
C PRO A 544 40.92 -1.56 -3.23
N ALA A 545 41.03 -1.78 -1.91
CA ALA A 545 42.32 -1.86 -1.21
C ALA A 545 43.12 -3.12 -1.60
N GLU A 546 42.46 -4.27 -1.69
CA GLU A 546 43.08 -5.52 -2.15
C GLU A 546 43.53 -5.39 -3.61
N TRP A 547 42.68 -4.79 -4.45
CA TRP A 547 43.01 -4.57 -5.85
C TRP A 547 44.22 -3.68 -6.02
N LYS A 548 44.31 -2.54 -5.29
CA LYS A 548 45.49 -1.67 -5.30
C LYS A 548 46.75 -2.40 -4.89
N LYS A 549 46.67 -3.18 -3.79
CA LYS A 549 47.80 -3.95 -3.31
C LYS A 549 48.30 -4.97 -4.33
N GLN A 550 47.40 -5.60 -5.06
CA GLN A 550 47.74 -6.65 -6.03
C GLN A 550 48.26 -6.08 -7.37
N HIS A 551 47.79 -4.92 -7.80
CA HIS A 551 48.06 -4.41 -9.15
C HIS A 551 48.99 -3.20 -9.19
N LEU A 552 49.16 -2.47 -8.08
CA LEU A 552 49.94 -1.22 -8.06
C LEU A 552 51.18 -1.30 -7.13
N THR A 553 51.36 -2.38 -6.37
CA THR A 553 52.60 -2.60 -5.62
C THR A 553 53.59 -3.35 -6.49
N LYS A 554 54.44 -2.58 -7.21
CA LYS A 554 55.74 -3.04 -7.71
C LYS A 554 56.83 -2.30 -7.01
#